data_c86c85bf0acd90f8cf59e2501e65d069
#
_entry.id   c86c85bf0acd90f8cf59e2501e65d069
#
_cell.length_a   1.000
_cell.length_b   1.000
_cell.length_c   1.000
_cell.angle_alpha   90.00
_cell.angle_beta   90.00
_cell.angle_gamma   90.00
#
_symmetry.space_group_name_H-M   'P 1'
#
loop_
_entity.id
_entity.type
_entity.pdbx_description
1 polymer ?
#
loop_
_entity_poly.entity_id
_entity_poly.type
_entity_poly.pdbx_seq_one_letter_code
_entity_poly.pdbx_strand_id
1 'polypeptide(L)'
;MSAETDAPRALLRLYDEALPVVYGYFIRRCGDRGTAEDLTSETFLAAMDAARKPSPPQLSVPWLIGVARHKLADHYRRRYDRLTVPVAELPEPVDPADDWDAELDRIVAESVLATLTEQHRTVLALRYMDDRSVPECAELIGRTVHATEALLVRARRAFRAQYPRPEGGTP
;
A
#
# COMPACT_ATOMS: atom_id res chain seq x y z
N MET A 1 -20.69 -18.87 -28.60
CA MET A 1 -21.00 -19.53 -27.34
C MET A 1 -19.70 -19.97 -26.65
N SER A 2 -18.76 -19.06 -26.40
CA SER A 2 -17.47 -19.44 -25.78
C SER A 2 -16.74 -18.34 -25.01
N ALA A 3 -17.23 -17.12 -24.96
CA ALA A 3 -16.53 -16.01 -24.27
C ALA A 3 -16.77 -15.99 -22.75
N GLU A 4 -17.90 -16.51 -22.27
CA GLU A 4 -18.26 -16.48 -20.83
C GLU A 4 -17.49 -17.48 -19.96
N THR A 5 -16.90 -18.51 -20.58
CA THR A 5 -16.19 -19.58 -19.83
C THR A 5 -14.68 -19.34 -19.75
N ASP A 6 -14.15 -18.35 -20.47
CA ASP A 6 -12.70 -18.19 -20.64
C ASP A 6 -12.04 -17.35 -19.53
N ALA A 7 -12.73 -16.34 -18.99
CA ALA A 7 -12.15 -15.45 -17.97
C ALA A 7 -11.82 -16.15 -16.64
N PRO A 8 -12.68 -17.01 -16.05
CA PRO A 8 -12.31 -17.79 -14.87
C PRO A 8 -11.14 -18.75 -15.11
N ARG A 9 -11.07 -19.35 -16.30
CA ARG A 9 -9.93 -20.21 -16.67
C ARG A 9 -8.65 -19.41 -16.89
N ALA A 10 -8.74 -18.20 -17.45
CA ALA A 10 -7.61 -17.30 -17.58
C ALA A 10 -7.07 -16.90 -16.20
N LEU A 11 -7.94 -16.64 -15.22
CA LEU A 11 -7.54 -16.36 -13.85
C LEU A 11 -6.80 -17.54 -13.21
N LEU A 12 -7.26 -18.78 -13.43
CA LEU A 12 -6.59 -19.97 -12.90
C LEU A 12 -5.18 -20.15 -13.48
N ARG A 13 -4.99 -19.85 -14.78
CA ARG A 13 -3.65 -19.87 -15.40
C ARG A 13 -2.73 -18.79 -14.84
N LEU A 14 -3.30 -17.61 -14.54
CA LEU A 14 -2.57 -16.49 -13.99
C LEU A 14 -2.22 -16.69 -12.50
N TYR A 15 -2.96 -17.53 -11.80
CA TYR A 15 -2.87 -17.68 -10.34
C TYR A 15 -1.46 -18.05 -9.86
N ASP A 16 -0.84 -19.06 -10.48
CA ASP A 16 0.50 -19.54 -10.06
C ASP A 16 1.58 -18.47 -10.23
N GLU A 17 1.48 -17.67 -11.29
CA GLU A 17 2.38 -16.55 -11.54
C GLU A 17 2.09 -15.37 -10.60
N ALA A 18 0.82 -15.06 -10.41
CA ALA A 18 0.39 -13.86 -9.69
C ALA A 18 0.47 -14.01 -8.17
N LEU A 19 0.25 -15.21 -7.63
CA LEU A 19 0.19 -15.44 -6.19
C LEU A 19 1.44 -14.93 -5.44
N PRO A 20 2.68 -15.28 -5.82
CA PRO A 20 3.85 -14.78 -5.13
C PRO A 20 4.02 -13.27 -5.28
N VAL A 21 3.59 -12.68 -6.39
CA VAL A 21 3.67 -11.23 -6.63
C VAL A 21 2.68 -10.48 -5.75
N VAL A 22 1.42 -10.92 -5.69
CA VAL A 22 0.37 -10.32 -4.86
C VAL A 22 0.68 -10.49 -3.37
N TYR A 23 1.09 -11.69 -2.95
CA TYR A 23 1.52 -11.92 -1.57
C TYR A 23 2.73 -11.05 -1.20
N GLY A 24 3.75 -11.00 -2.06
CA GLY A 24 4.92 -10.14 -1.89
C GLY A 24 4.57 -8.65 -1.80
N TYR A 25 3.55 -8.20 -2.54
CA TYR A 25 3.01 -6.85 -2.42
C TYR A 25 2.52 -6.57 -0.99
N PHE A 26 1.71 -7.46 -0.42
CA PHE A 26 1.14 -7.26 0.90
C PHE A 26 2.14 -7.46 2.04
N ILE A 27 2.98 -8.49 1.99
CA ILE A 27 3.91 -8.78 3.10
C ILE A 27 4.89 -7.63 3.34
N ARG A 28 5.31 -6.95 2.29
CA ARG A 28 6.18 -5.77 2.40
C ARG A 28 5.46 -4.53 2.96
N ARG A 29 4.13 -4.47 2.87
CA ARG A 29 3.32 -3.31 3.25
C ARG A 29 2.56 -3.48 4.55
N CYS A 30 2.10 -4.68 4.86
CA CYS A 30 1.33 -4.95 6.07
C CYS A 30 2.22 -5.15 7.31
N GLY A 31 3.43 -5.67 7.14
CA GLY A 31 4.35 -6.00 8.23
C GLY A 31 3.90 -7.17 9.11
N ASP A 32 2.85 -7.86 8.73
CA ASP A 32 2.23 -8.98 9.44
C ASP A 32 1.73 -10.01 8.43
N ARG A 33 2.11 -11.27 8.66
CA ARG A 33 1.85 -12.38 7.77
C ARG A 33 0.36 -12.69 7.64
N GLY A 34 -0.37 -12.70 8.74
CA GLY A 34 -1.80 -13.03 8.76
C GLY A 34 -2.61 -12.05 7.91
N THR A 35 -2.37 -10.75 8.08
CA THR A 35 -3.00 -9.71 7.27
C THR A 35 -2.63 -9.83 5.79
N ALA A 36 -1.36 -10.12 5.48
CA ALA A 36 -0.92 -10.31 4.10
C ALA A 36 -1.61 -11.50 3.43
N GLU A 37 -1.76 -12.62 4.11
CA GLU A 37 -2.47 -13.81 3.64
C GLU A 37 -3.96 -13.52 3.40
N ASP A 38 -4.62 -12.83 4.33
CA ASP A 38 -6.03 -12.46 4.23
C ASP A 38 -6.29 -11.53 3.05
N LEU A 39 -5.49 -10.47 2.89
CA LEU A 39 -5.64 -9.52 1.79
C LEU A 39 -5.29 -10.15 0.43
N THR A 40 -4.35 -11.09 0.39
CA THR A 40 -4.06 -11.87 -0.81
C THR A 40 -5.28 -12.69 -1.21
N SER A 41 -5.90 -13.40 -0.28
CA SER A 41 -7.12 -14.17 -0.52
C SER A 41 -8.27 -13.28 -0.99
N GLU A 42 -8.50 -12.16 -0.33
CA GLU A 42 -9.53 -11.18 -0.73
C GLU A 42 -9.31 -10.62 -2.14
N THR A 43 -8.05 -10.43 -2.53
CA THR A 43 -7.69 -9.94 -3.87
C THR A 43 -8.08 -10.96 -4.95
N PHE A 44 -7.78 -12.23 -4.75
CA PHE A 44 -8.14 -13.28 -5.70
C PHE A 44 -9.65 -13.55 -5.72
N LEU A 45 -10.34 -13.46 -4.59
CA LEU A 45 -11.81 -13.54 -4.55
C LEU A 45 -12.45 -12.40 -5.35
N ALA A 46 -11.97 -11.17 -5.20
CA ALA A 46 -12.44 -10.04 -6.00
C ALA A 46 -12.14 -10.22 -7.50
N ALA A 47 -11.01 -10.82 -7.83
CA ALA A 47 -10.67 -11.15 -9.22
C ALA A 47 -11.61 -12.21 -9.80
N MET A 48 -11.96 -13.24 -9.02
CA MET A 48 -12.95 -14.26 -9.44
C MET A 48 -14.32 -13.64 -9.69
N ASP A 49 -14.76 -12.74 -8.81
CA ASP A 49 -16.04 -12.05 -8.99
C ASP A 49 -16.03 -11.14 -10.23
N ALA A 50 -14.92 -10.46 -10.49
CA ALA A 50 -14.74 -9.64 -11.69
C ALA A 50 -14.74 -10.50 -12.97
N ALA A 51 -14.12 -11.68 -12.92
CA ALA A 51 -14.06 -12.62 -14.05
C ALA A 51 -15.43 -13.21 -14.43
N ARG A 52 -16.38 -13.21 -13.50
CA ARG A 52 -17.77 -13.71 -13.72
C ARG A 52 -18.73 -12.65 -14.25
N LYS A 53 -18.30 -11.39 -14.36
CA LYS A 53 -19.15 -10.32 -14.90
C LYS A 53 -19.40 -10.51 -16.40
N PRO A 54 -20.53 -9.98 -16.93
CA PRO A 54 -20.81 -10.05 -18.37
C PRO A 54 -19.73 -9.41 -19.26
N SER A 55 -19.04 -8.38 -18.74
CA SER A 55 -17.86 -7.75 -19.35
C SER A 55 -16.70 -7.84 -18.38
N PRO A 56 -15.97 -8.96 -18.34
CA PRO A 56 -14.84 -9.10 -17.43
C PRO A 56 -13.67 -8.21 -17.85
N PRO A 57 -12.90 -7.68 -16.89
CA PRO A 57 -11.70 -6.95 -17.22
C PRO A 57 -10.63 -7.86 -17.83
N GLN A 58 -9.65 -7.27 -18.50
CA GLN A 58 -8.46 -8.02 -18.91
C GLN A 58 -7.62 -8.35 -17.67
N LEU A 59 -7.65 -9.62 -17.27
CA LEU A 59 -6.94 -10.11 -16.10
C LEU A 59 -5.43 -10.17 -16.40
N SER A 60 -4.65 -9.55 -15.54
CA SER A 60 -3.19 -9.51 -15.63
C SER A 60 -2.58 -9.28 -14.24
N VAL A 61 -1.28 -9.55 -14.07
CA VAL A 61 -0.59 -9.26 -12.80
C VAL A 61 -0.70 -7.77 -12.43
N PRO A 62 -0.46 -6.79 -13.34
CA PRO A 62 -0.65 -5.38 -13.03
C PRO A 62 -2.07 -5.04 -12.60
N TRP A 63 -3.09 -5.65 -13.21
CA TRP A 63 -4.47 -5.44 -12.81
C TRP A 63 -4.74 -5.98 -11.40
N LEU A 64 -4.23 -7.17 -11.07
CA LEU A 64 -4.32 -7.74 -9.72
C LEU A 64 -3.62 -6.86 -8.67
N ILE A 65 -2.48 -6.29 -8.99
CA ILE A 65 -1.80 -5.32 -8.10
C ILE A 65 -2.64 -4.06 -7.90
N GLY A 66 -3.36 -3.60 -8.92
CA GLY A 66 -4.35 -2.52 -8.77
C GLY A 66 -5.46 -2.88 -7.79
N VAL A 67 -6.02 -4.09 -7.88
CA VAL A 67 -7.00 -4.62 -6.92
C VAL A 67 -6.39 -4.71 -5.51
N ALA A 68 -5.18 -5.24 -5.40
CA ALA A 68 -4.47 -5.36 -4.13
C ALA A 68 -4.26 -4.01 -3.45
N ARG A 69 -3.93 -2.97 -4.21
CA ARG A 69 -3.79 -1.60 -3.68
C ARG A 69 -5.08 -1.09 -3.07
N HIS A 70 -6.21 -1.30 -3.73
CA HIS A 70 -7.52 -0.93 -3.19
C HIS A 70 -7.87 -1.74 -1.93
N LYS A 71 -7.54 -3.04 -1.91
CA LYS A 71 -7.74 -3.88 -0.71
C LYS A 71 -6.91 -3.41 0.48
N LEU A 72 -5.67 -3.02 0.25
CA LEU A 72 -4.81 -2.44 1.29
C LEU A 72 -5.41 -1.13 1.84
N ALA A 73 -5.83 -0.24 0.96
CA ALA A 73 -6.45 1.03 1.33
C ALA A 73 -7.76 0.84 2.10
N ASP A 74 -8.60 -0.11 1.68
CA ASP A 74 -9.85 -0.46 2.37
C ASP A 74 -9.59 -1.06 3.76
N HIS A 75 -8.58 -1.91 3.89
CA HIS A 75 -8.15 -2.47 5.17
C HIS A 75 -7.71 -1.37 6.13
N TYR A 76 -6.91 -0.41 5.66
CA TYR A 76 -6.50 0.76 6.42
C TYR A 76 -7.71 1.58 6.88
N ARG A 77 -8.63 1.92 5.96
CA ARG A 77 -9.84 2.71 6.28
C ARG A 77 -10.71 2.04 7.34
N ARG A 78 -10.95 0.73 7.22
CA ARG A 78 -11.74 -0.04 8.20
C ARG A 78 -11.11 -0.02 9.60
N ARG A 79 -9.78 -0.11 9.68
CA ARG A 79 -9.08 -0.04 10.98
C ARG A 79 -9.07 1.38 11.53
N TYR A 80 -8.88 2.37 10.67
CA TYR A 80 -8.91 3.78 11.07
C TYR A 80 -10.27 4.18 11.63
N ASP A 81 -11.36 3.81 10.98
CA ASP A 81 -12.74 4.09 11.42
C ASP A 81 -13.06 3.45 12.77
N ARG A 82 -12.44 2.32 13.09
CA ARG A 82 -12.61 1.65 14.40
C ARG A 82 -11.78 2.27 15.52
N LEU A 83 -10.72 2.98 15.19
CA LEU A 83 -9.77 3.53 16.14
C LEU A 83 -9.95 5.03 16.38
N THR A 84 -10.80 5.71 15.63
CA THR A 84 -10.90 7.17 15.70
C THR A 84 -11.72 7.64 16.89
N VAL A 85 -10.97 8.16 17.85
CA VAL A 85 -11.29 9.42 18.50
C VAL A 85 -10.83 10.53 17.53
N PRO A 86 -11.66 11.56 17.22
CA PRO A 86 -11.21 12.67 16.38
C PRO A 86 -10.06 13.39 17.07
N VAL A 87 -8.84 13.08 16.65
CA VAL A 87 -7.70 13.92 17.00
C VAL A 87 -7.78 15.11 16.05
N ALA A 88 -8.03 16.29 16.59
CA ALA A 88 -7.90 17.52 15.84
C ALA A 88 -6.49 17.55 15.25
N GLU A 89 -6.37 17.39 13.94
CA GLU A 89 -5.10 17.48 13.25
C GLU A 89 -4.65 18.92 13.29
N LEU A 90 -3.71 19.21 14.20
CA LEU A 90 -3.00 20.46 14.19
C LEU A 90 -2.14 20.50 12.93
N PRO A 91 -2.20 21.57 12.14
CA PRO A 91 -1.32 21.72 10.99
C PRO A 91 0.14 21.77 11.46
N GLU A 92 0.90 20.73 11.14
CA GLU A 92 2.34 20.76 11.32
C GLU A 92 2.99 21.48 10.14
N PRO A 93 4.03 22.30 10.40
CA PRO A 93 4.74 22.99 9.33
C PRO A 93 5.37 21.98 8.38
N VAL A 94 5.14 22.16 7.09
CA VAL A 94 5.83 21.42 6.03
C VAL A 94 7.29 21.84 6.07
N ASP A 95 8.20 20.91 6.29
CA ASP A 95 9.63 21.15 6.13
C ASP A 95 9.98 21.05 4.64
N PRO A 96 10.29 22.17 3.96
CA PRO A 96 10.60 22.17 2.53
C PRO A 96 11.97 21.54 2.19
N ALA A 97 12.78 21.21 3.20
CA ALA A 97 14.13 20.63 3.03
C ALA A 97 14.12 19.10 3.03
N ASP A 98 12.98 18.49 2.81
CA ASP A 98 12.83 17.04 2.84
C ASP A 98 13.32 16.41 1.54
N ASP A 99 14.66 16.42 1.35
CA ASP A 99 15.32 15.70 0.28
C ASP A 99 15.23 14.18 0.59
N TRP A 100 14.10 13.58 0.15
CA TRP A 100 13.82 12.16 0.31
C TRP A 100 14.57 11.30 -0.71
N ASP A 101 15.36 11.89 -1.60
CA ASP A 101 16.11 11.26 -2.68
C ASP A 101 17.37 10.51 -2.22
N ALA A 102 17.53 10.26 -0.92
CA ALA A 102 18.60 9.40 -0.45
C ALA A 102 18.37 7.96 -0.94
N GLU A 103 19.38 7.41 -1.57
CA GLU A 103 19.44 5.99 -1.96
C GLU A 103 19.33 5.12 -0.70
N LEU A 104 18.08 4.73 -0.37
CA LEU A 104 17.78 3.92 0.80
C LEU A 104 18.07 2.45 0.48
N ASP A 105 18.79 1.78 1.36
CA ASP A 105 18.89 0.32 1.30
C ASP A 105 17.47 -0.27 1.44
N ARG A 106 17.02 -0.96 0.40
CA ARG A 106 15.65 -1.49 0.31
C ARG A 106 15.32 -2.44 1.46
N ILE A 107 16.26 -3.29 1.86
CA ILE A 107 16.04 -4.26 2.94
C ILE A 107 15.88 -3.54 4.26
N VAL A 108 16.72 -2.55 4.53
CA VAL A 108 16.65 -1.72 5.74
C VAL A 108 15.37 -0.90 5.74
N ALA A 109 15.00 -0.29 4.60
CA ALA A 109 13.77 0.48 4.48
C ALA A 109 12.52 -0.37 4.74
N GLU A 110 12.44 -1.58 4.20
CA GLU A 110 11.33 -2.51 4.44
C GLU A 110 11.24 -2.92 5.93
N SER A 111 12.38 -3.15 6.59
CA SER A 111 12.42 -3.48 8.02
C SER A 111 11.97 -2.30 8.89
N VAL A 112 12.36 -1.08 8.55
CA VAL A 112 11.90 0.13 9.25
C VAL A 112 10.41 0.36 9.05
N LEU A 113 9.91 0.21 7.82
CA LEU A 113 8.47 0.31 7.53
C LEU A 113 7.65 -0.66 8.40
N ALA A 114 8.13 -1.88 8.62
CA ALA A 114 7.46 -2.88 9.44
C ALA A 114 7.29 -2.44 10.91
N THR A 115 8.16 -1.58 11.42
CA THR A 115 8.10 -1.05 12.80
C THR A 115 7.17 0.15 12.97
N LEU A 116 6.79 0.81 11.88
CA LEU A 116 5.93 1.99 11.92
C LEU A 116 4.48 1.62 12.24
N THR A 117 3.72 2.62 12.69
CA THR A 117 2.26 2.49 12.78
C THR A 117 1.68 2.17 11.41
N GLU A 118 0.55 1.49 11.38
CA GLU A 118 -0.12 1.13 10.13
C GLU A 118 -0.43 2.34 9.24
N GLN A 119 -0.83 3.46 9.85
CA GLN A 119 -1.08 4.72 9.14
C GLN A 119 0.15 5.23 8.39
N HIS A 120 1.28 5.30 9.10
CA HIS A 120 2.52 5.79 8.54
C HIS A 120 3.04 4.86 7.45
N ARG A 121 3.00 3.55 7.70
CA ARG A 121 3.42 2.52 6.74
C ARG A 121 2.58 2.58 5.47
N THR A 122 1.26 2.60 5.57
CA THR A 122 0.36 2.61 4.42
C THR A 122 0.57 3.85 3.55
N VAL A 123 0.63 5.05 4.14
CA VAL A 123 0.79 6.27 3.34
C VAL A 123 2.16 6.36 2.68
N LEU A 124 3.22 5.90 3.35
CA LEU A 124 4.56 5.82 2.75
C LEU A 124 4.64 4.79 1.63
N ALA A 125 4.02 3.62 1.81
CA ALA A 125 3.97 2.59 0.78
C ALA A 125 3.23 3.08 -0.47
N LEU A 126 2.06 3.69 -0.32
CA LEU A 126 1.30 4.26 -1.45
C LEU A 126 2.10 5.34 -2.17
N ARG A 127 2.75 6.23 -1.43
CA ARG A 127 3.48 7.36 -2.01
C ARG A 127 4.77 6.94 -2.69
N TYR A 128 5.57 6.08 -2.05
CA TYR A 128 6.95 5.79 -2.49
C TYR A 128 7.14 4.40 -3.10
N MET A 129 6.38 3.40 -2.69
CA MET A 129 6.45 2.06 -3.28
C MET A 129 5.50 1.89 -4.47
N ASP A 130 4.33 2.54 -4.43
CA ASP A 130 3.31 2.49 -5.48
C ASP A 130 3.31 3.74 -6.38
N ASP A 131 4.20 4.68 -6.10
CA ASP A 131 4.39 5.92 -6.87
C ASP A 131 3.08 6.72 -7.09
N ARG A 132 2.22 6.77 -6.05
CA ARG A 132 0.99 7.54 -6.09
C ARG A 132 1.23 9.01 -5.75
N SER A 133 0.54 9.90 -6.46
CA SER A 133 0.51 11.32 -6.10
C SER A 133 -0.20 11.52 -4.74
N VAL A 134 0.03 12.66 -4.10
CA VAL A 134 -0.66 12.95 -2.82
C VAL A 134 -2.18 12.96 -2.96
N PRO A 135 -2.79 13.56 -4.01
CA PRO A 135 -4.23 13.43 -4.23
C PRO A 135 -4.72 11.99 -4.39
N GLU A 136 -3.98 11.14 -5.12
CA GLU A 136 -4.32 9.71 -5.25
C GLU A 136 -4.22 8.96 -3.92
N CYS A 137 -3.19 9.25 -3.12
CA CYS A 137 -3.07 8.71 -1.77
C CYS A 137 -4.28 9.13 -0.90
N ALA A 138 -4.65 10.41 -0.94
CA ALA A 138 -5.77 10.96 -0.19
C ALA A 138 -7.08 10.26 -0.55
N GLU A 139 -7.35 10.07 -1.84
CA GLU A 139 -8.53 9.35 -2.32
C GLU A 139 -8.55 7.90 -1.81
N LEU A 140 -7.43 7.18 -1.95
CA LEU A 140 -7.32 5.78 -1.53
C LEU A 140 -7.55 5.60 -0.03
N ILE A 141 -6.96 6.46 0.82
CA ILE A 141 -7.08 6.36 2.27
C ILE A 141 -8.32 7.08 2.84
N GLY A 142 -9.11 7.73 1.98
CA GLY A 142 -10.36 8.40 2.38
C GLY A 142 -10.14 9.65 3.22
N ARG A 143 -9.10 10.45 2.92
CA ARG A 143 -8.74 11.69 3.61
C ARG A 143 -8.68 12.87 2.66
N THR A 144 -8.64 14.08 3.22
CA THR A 144 -8.34 15.29 2.44
C THR A 144 -6.88 15.31 2.01
N VAL A 145 -6.56 16.03 0.93
CA VAL A 145 -5.17 16.22 0.48
C VAL A 145 -4.33 16.82 1.61
N HIS A 146 -4.85 17.84 2.29
CA HIS A 146 -4.13 18.50 3.40
C HIS A 146 -3.85 17.53 4.58
N ALA A 147 -4.83 16.73 4.98
CA ALA A 147 -4.64 15.71 6.03
C ALA A 147 -3.62 14.63 5.60
N THR A 148 -3.59 14.29 4.33
CA THR A 148 -2.63 13.32 3.76
C THR A 148 -1.22 13.89 3.73
N GLU A 149 -1.04 15.16 3.37
CA GLU A 149 0.25 15.85 3.43
C GLU A 149 0.80 15.88 4.86
N ALA A 150 -0.03 16.26 5.84
CA ALA A 150 0.36 16.26 7.25
C ALA A 150 0.73 14.84 7.73
N LEU A 151 -0.03 13.82 7.32
CA LEU A 151 0.29 12.42 7.63
C LEU A 151 1.62 11.99 7.02
N LEU A 152 1.90 12.36 5.77
CA LEU A 152 3.18 12.07 5.10
C LEU A 152 4.36 12.72 5.82
N VAL A 153 4.23 13.96 6.26
CA VAL A 153 5.29 14.65 7.06
C VAL A 153 5.60 13.87 8.33
N ARG A 154 4.58 13.49 9.09
CA ARG A 154 4.75 12.69 10.32
C ARG A 154 5.32 11.31 10.04
N ALA A 155 4.86 10.66 9.00
CA ALA A 155 5.32 9.33 8.60
C ALA A 155 6.80 9.34 8.19
N ARG A 156 7.23 10.32 7.40
CA ARG A 156 8.65 10.51 7.03
C ARG A 156 9.53 10.78 8.25
N ARG A 157 9.07 11.61 9.16
CA ARG A 157 9.78 11.88 10.42
C ARG A 157 9.94 10.63 11.26
N ALA A 158 8.87 9.85 11.43
CA ALA A 158 8.90 8.57 12.15
C ALA A 158 9.84 7.55 11.48
N PHE A 159 9.83 7.48 10.15
CA PHE A 159 10.73 6.62 9.39
C PHE A 159 12.20 7.00 9.61
N ARG A 160 12.53 8.27 9.47
CA ARG A 160 13.91 8.77 9.67
C ARG A 160 14.42 8.54 11.08
N ALA A 161 13.56 8.64 12.08
CA ALA A 161 13.94 8.40 13.48
C ALA A 161 14.41 6.96 13.72
N GLN A 162 13.94 6.01 12.91
CA GLN A 162 14.27 4.58 13.04
C GLN A 162 15.23 4.09 11.97
N TYR A 163 15.44 4.87 10.91
CA TYR A 163 16.37 4.49 9.85
C TYR A 163 17.81 4.70 10.33
N PRO A 164 18.66 3.66 10.32
CA PRO A 164 20.05 3.79 10.77
C PRO A 164 20.79 4.75 9.83
N ARG A 165 21.36 5.80 10.43
CA ARG A 165 22.27 6.69 9.69
C ARG A 165 23.53 5.93 9.36
N PRO A 166 24.07 6.03 8.14
CA PRO A 166 25.41 5.53 7.87
C PRO A 166 26.38 6.24 8.82
N GLU A 167 27.04 5.47 9.68
CA GLU A 167 28.15 6.00 10.49
C GLU A 167 29.28 6.35 9.52
N GLY A 168 29.59 7.62 9.37
CA GLY A 168 30.77 8.01 8.64
C GLY A 168 30.62 9.22 7.73
N GLY A 169 30.47 10.34 8.32
CA GLY A 169 30.77 11.64 7.76
C GLY A 169 31.36 12.49 8.85
N THR A 170 32.59 12.19 9.22
CA THR A 170 33.40 13.13 10.02
C THR A 170 33.74 14.31 9.15
N PRO A 171 33.65 15.56 9.65
CA PRO A 171 34.00 16.74 8.91
C PRO A 171 35.47 16.81 8.55
#